data_2e04707ae0a6c5202e02ef44b4f282e6
#
_entry.id   2e04707ae0a6c5202e02ef44b4f282e6
#
_cell.length_a   1.000
_cell.length_b   1.000
_cell.length_c   1.000
_cell.angle_alpha   90.00
_cell.angle_beta   90.00
_cell.angle_gamma   90.00
#
_symmetry.space_group_name_H-M   'P 1'
#
loop_
_entity.id
_entity.type
_entity.pdbx_description
1 polymer ?
#
loop_
_entity_poly.entity_id
_entity_poly.type
_entity_poly.pdbx_seq_one_letter_code
_entity_poly.pdbx_strand_id
1 'polypeptide(L)'
;LASEPEPVPGLPDGFKEGPFVFEREGKYYFTFPWVRDKTETLAYGMGDSPMGPFEFKGIIMDESPVDCWTNHHSIVEYRGQWYLFYHHNDYSPHFDKNRSVRVDSLFFNADGTIRKVIPTLRGVGITDARTRIRIDRYSSISPAGVSIAFLDEAEPFKGWKTIFGKKNAWLQYNKVDFGNEKVQELVVRTRSLSGGVLQVRTGKNGKPVATVSIPRS
;
A
#
# COMPACT_ATOMS: atom_id res chain seq x y z
N LEU A 1 32.62 16.93 2.05
CA LEU A 1 32.41 15.97 3.13
C LEU A 1 32.97 16.53 4.42
N ALA A 2 32.29 16.31 5.55
CA ALA A 2 32.78 16.79 6.86
C ALA A 2 33.79 15.79 7.49
N SER A 3 33.78 14.54 6.99
CA SER A 3 34.72 13.48 7.39
C SER A 3 34.91 12.49 6.24
N GLU A 4 35.85 11.59 6.37
CA GLU A 4 35.98 10.44 5.50
C GLU A 4 34.76 9.50 5.70
N PRO A 5 34.31 8.80 4.63
CA PRO A 5 33.24 7.80 4.74
C PRO A 5 33.65 6.65 5.65
N GLU A 6 32.75 6.26 6.55
CA GLU A 6 32.95 5.11 7.41
C GLU A 6 31.85 4.06 7.19
N PRO A 7 32.15 2.76 7.33
CA PRO A 7 31.13 1.73 7.26
C PRO A 7 30.09 1.88 8.37
N VAL A 8 28.83 1.56 8.08
CA VAL A 8 27.75 1.51 9.07
C VAL A 8 27.75 0.10 9.68
N PRO A 9 28.22 -0.09 10.93
CA PRO A 9 28.31 -1.42 11.53
C PRO A 9 26.93 -1.95 11.98
N GLY A 10 26.81 -3.29 12.03
CA GLY A 10 25.65 -3.99 12.57
C GLY A 10 24.51 -4.24 11.59
N LEU A 11 24.67 -3.89 10.32
CA LEU A 11 23.70 -4.19 9.27
C LEU A 11 24.01 -5.52 8.58
N PRO A 12 23.00 -6.24 8.06
CA PRO A 12 23.21 -7.48 7.32
C PRO A 12 23.88 -7.23 5.96
N ASP A 13 24.54 -8.28 5.45
CA ASP A 13 25.03 -8.25 4.08
C ASP A 13 23.89 -7.98 3.09
N GLY A 14 24.20 -7.34 1.97
CA GLY A 14 23.21 -7.03 0.93
C GLY A 14 22.55 -5.67 1.06
N PHE A 15 22.84 -4.87 2.10
CA PHE A 15 22.54 -3.45 2.08
C PHE A 15 23.36 -2.76 0.97
N LYS A 16 22.69 -1.98 0.14
CA LYS A 16 23.33 -1.31 -1.01
C LYS A 16 23.05 0.18 -1.09
N GLU A 17 21.80 0.60 -0.91
CA GLU A 17 21.37 1.96 -1.19
C GLU A 17 20.10 2.36 -0.41
N GLY A 18 19.66 3.60 -0.60
CA GLY A 18 18.35 4.09 -0.14
C GLY A 18 18.14 4.15 1.36
N PRO A 19 19.16 4.43 2.20
CA PRO A 19 18.96 4.52 3.63
C PRO A 19 18.10 5.73 3.99
N PHE A 20 17.33 5.56 5.05
CA PHE A 20 16.60 6.64 5.71
C PHE A 20 16.76 6.50 7.22
N VAL A 21 17.11 7.59 7.91
CA VAL A 21 17.32 7.60 9.35
C VAL A 21 16.31 8.53 10.01
N PHE A 22 15.69 8.08 11.10
CA PHE A 22 14.85 8.92 11.94
C PHE A 22 15.07 8.61 13.42
N GLU A 23 14.71 9.55 14.26
CA GLU A 23 14.77 9.40 15.72
C GLU A 23 13.34 9.28 16.28
N ARG A 24 13.17 8.39 17.26
CA ARG A 24 11.95 8.26 18.05
C ARG A 24 12.29 7.83 19.47
N GLU A 25 11.84 8.61 20.44
CA GLU A 25 12.02 8.30 21.88
C GLU A 25 13.47 8.01 22.27
N GLY A 26 14.42 8.80 21.72
CA GLY A 26 15.86 8.67 21.99
C GLY A 26 16.53 7.46 21.32
N LYS A 27 15.86 6.76 20.42
CA LYS A 27 16.42 5.70 19.59
C LYS A 27 16.48 6.14 18.13
N TYR A 28 17.53 5.76 17.45
CA TYR A 28 17.73 6.00 16.02
C TYR A 28 17.40 4.75 15.24
N TYR A 29 16.62 4.92 14.19
CA TYR A 29 16.20 3.85 13.28
C TYR A 29 16.89 4.07 11.94
N PHE A 30 17.77 3.15 11.57
CA PHE A 30 18.38 3.12 10.25
C PHE A 30 17.58 2.15 9.39
N THR A 31 16.84 2.67 8.43
CA THR A 31 15.94 1.89 7.58
C THR A 31 16.47 1.87 6.14
N PHE A 32 16.29 0.77 5.43
CA PHE A 32 16.90 0.57 4.13
C PHE A 32 16.17 -0.49 3.28
N PRO A 33 16.22 -0.37 1.94
CA PRO A 33 15.93 -1.47 1.04
C PRO A 33 16.95 -2.59 1.21
N TRP A 34 16.48 -3.81 1.27
CA TRP A 34 17.33 -4.98 1.47
C TRP A 34 16.90 -6.14 0.57
N VAL A 35 17.84 -6.66 -0.21
CA VAL A 35 17.63 -7.85 -1.03
C VAL A 35 17.94 -9.08 -0.18
N ARG A 36 16.89 -9.69 0.38
CA ARG A 36 17.03 -10.92 1.17
C ARG A 36 16.91 -12.16 0.30
N ASP A 37 15.88 -12.23 -0.50
CA ASP A 37 15.54 -13.40 -1.31
C ASP A 37 15.60 -13.09 -2.81
N LYS A 38 14.66 -12.35 -3.34
CA LYS A 38 14.51 -12.13 -4.78
C LYS A 38 14.61 -10.66 -5.17
N THR A 39 13.84 -9.82 -4.51
CA THR A 39 13.80 -8.37 -4.76
C THR A 39 14.02 -7.58 -3.48
N GLU A 40 13.58 -6.35 -3.42
CA GLU A 40 13.76 -5.48 -2.27
C GLU A 40 12.63 -5.63 -1.24
N THR A 41 13.00 -5.99 -0.01
CA THR A 41 12.22 -5.74 1.20
C THR A 41 12.56 -4.35 1.75
N LEU A 42 11.82 -3.88 2.74
CA LEU A 42 12.26 -2.79 3.61
C LEU A 42 12.64 -3.36 4.98
N ALA A 43 13.86 -3.09 5.40
CA ALA A 43 14.42 -3.59 6.65
C ALA A 43 14.93 -2.44 7.52
N TYR A 44 15.31 -2.73 8.78
CA TYR A 44 15.83 -1.73 9.69
C TYR A 44 16.72 -2.30 10.78
N GLY A 45 17.59 -1.42 11.29
CA GLY A 45 18.31 -1.57 12.53
C GLY A 45 18.01 -0.42 13.48
N MET A 46 18.26 -0.62 14.77
CA MET A 46 18.11 0.40 15.82
C MET A 46 19.43 0.63 16.54
N GLY A 47 19.67 1.87 16.94
CA GLY A 47 20.87 2.28 17.69
C GLY A 47 20.59 3.43 18.65
N ASP A 48 21.60 3.75 19.46
CA ASP A 48 21.54 4.85 20.44
C ASP A 48 22.16 6.15 19.92
N SER A 49 22.67 6.13 18.69
CA SER A 49 23.31 7.27 18.03
C SER A 49 22.94 7.32 16.55
N PRO A 50 22.86 8.52 15.94
CA PRO A 50 22.56 8.65 14.51
C PRO A 50 23.63 8.01 13.61
N MET A 51 24.83 7.79 14.13
CA MET A 51 25.94 7.15 13.42
C MET A 51 26.10 5.66 13.78
N GLY A 52 25.17 5.12 14.58
CA GLY A 52 25.23 3.74 15.07
C GLY A 52 26.18 3.53 16.26
N PRO A 53 26.59 2.30 16.55
CA PRO A 53 26.26 1.09 15.81
C PRO A 53 24.75 0.78 15.82
N PHE A 54 24.28 0.12 14.75
CA PHE A 54 22.89 -0.31 14.66
C PHE A 54 22.79 -1.84 14.85
N GLU A 55 21.84 -2.27 15.66
CA GLU A 55 21.46 -3.67 15.78
C GLU A 55 20.32 -3.96 14.79
N PHE A 56 20.53 -4.92 13.89
CA PHE A 56 19.48 -5.35 12.96
C PHE A 56 18.25 -5.88 13.70
N LYS A 57 17.07 -5.35 13.40
CA LYS A 57 15.81 -5.70 14.09
C LYS A 57 14.83 -6.45 13.19
N GLY A 58 14.96 -6.39 11.88
CA GLY A 58 14.11 -7.17 10.98
C GLY A 58 13.50 -6.40 9.81
N ILE A 59 12.37 -6.92 9.35
CA ILE A 59 11.69 -6.47 8.15
C ILE A 59 10.53 -5.53 8.50
N ILE A 60 10.52 -4.35 7.89
CA ILE A 60 9.39 -3.40 7.94
C ILE A 60 8.27 -3.84 7.00
N MET A 61 8.62 -4.24 5.77
CA MET A 61 7.69 -4.64 4.73
C MET A 61 8.31 -5.71 3.84
N ASP A 62 7.57 -6.76 3.53
CA ASP A 62 8.04 -7.84 2.65
C ASP A 62 8.22 -7.38 1.21
N GLU A 63 8.88 -8.23 0.42
CA GLU A 63 8.97 -8.07 -1.03
C GLU A 63 7.59 -7.89 -1.67
N SER A 64 7.53 -7.08 -2.71
CA SER A 64 6.34 -7.00 -3.54
C SER A 64 6.09 -8.34 -4.25
N PRO A 65 4.85 -8.86 -4.26
CA PRO A 65 4.52 -10.07 -4.99
C PRO A 65 4.66 -9.94 -6.51
N VAL A 66 4.89 -8.74 -7.01
CA VAL A 66 5.09 -8.42 -8.44
C VAL A 66 6.48 -7.86 -8.72
N ASP A 67 7.46 -8.29 -7.93
CA ASP A 67 8.90 -8.05 -8.12
C ASP A 67 9.30 -6.57 -8.26
N CYS A 68 9.04 -5.74 -7.25
CA CYS A 68 9.44 -4.34 -7.25
C CYS A 68 10.92 -4.16 -6.85
N TRP A 69 11.74 -3.65 -7.79
CA TRP A 69 13.16 -3.37 -7.61
C TRP A 69 13.49 -1.92 -7.23
N THR A 70 12.51 -1.13 -6.88
CA THR A 70 12.70 0.30 -6.55
C THR A 70 11.94 0.69 -5.30
N ASN A 71 11.92 -0.19 -4.31
CA ASN A 71 11.17 0.01 -3.09
C ASN A 71 11.88 0.94 -2.11
N HIS A 72 12.22 2.14 -2.53
CA HIS A 72 12.71 3.19 -1.65
C HIS A 72 11.58 3.77 -0.81
N HIS A 73 11.93 4.36 0.33
CA HIS A 73 10.95 4.77 1.33
C HIS A 73 11.38 6.03 2.10
N SER A 74 10.44 6.56 2.86
CA SER A 74 10.66 7.52 3.93
C SER A 74 9.65 7.32 5.05
N ILE A 75 10.00 7.71 6.26
CA ILE A 75 9.15 7.57 7.45
C ILE A 75 8.97 8.94 8.08
N VAL A 76 7.74 9.32 8.37
CA VAL A 76 7.44 10.62 8.95
C VAL A 76 6.36 10.50 10.01
N GLU A 77 6.52 11.29 11.07
CA GLU A 77 5.43 11.54 12.02
C GLU A 77 4.63 12.77 11.57
N TYR A 78 3.31 12.64 11.59
CA TYR A 78 2.41 13.75 11.36
C TYR A 78 1.21 13.65 12.30
N ARG A 79 1.02 14.66 13.13
CA ARG A 79 -0.09 14.76 14.11
C ARG A 79 -0.20 13.55 15.04
N GLY A 80 0.94 13.07 15.54
CA GLY A 80 1.01 11.93 16.47
C GLY A 80 0.82 10.56 15.83
N GLN A 81 0.80 10.46 14.50
CA GLN A 81 0.76 9.21 13.75
C GLN A 81 1.97 9.10 12.85
N TRP A 82 2.61 7.94 12.86
CA TRP A 82 3.72 7.61 11.97
C TRP A 82 3.21 7.01 10.67
N TYR A 83 3.89 7.35 9.57
CA TYR A 83 3.56 6.91 8.22
C TYR A 83 4.80 6.41 7.50
N LEU A 84 4.65 5.31 6.76
CA LEU A 84 5.63 4.80 5.81
C LEU A 84 5.19 5.20 4.40
N PHE A 85 6.00 6.03 3.73
CA PHE A 85 5.90 6.28 2.30
C PHE A 85 6.86 5.36 1.58
N TYR A 86 6.43 4.72 0.50
CA TYR A 86 7.24 3.76 -0.22
C TYR A 86 6.82 3.67 -1.69
N HIS A 87 7.64 3.00 -2.50
CA HIS A 87 7.30 2.71 -3.89
C HIS A 87 6.76 1.30 -4.05
N HIS A 88 5.91 1.14 -5.03
CA HIS A 88 5.38 -0.14 -5.46
C HIS A 88 5.10 -0.11 -6.97
N ASN A 89 4.91 -1.28 -7.60
CA ASN A 89 4.67 -1.39 -9.03
C ASN A 89 3.36 -2.09 -9.41
N ASP A 90 2.39 -2.20 -8.48
CA ASP A 90 1.11 -2.89 -8.73
C ASP A 90 0.34 -2.39 -9.94
N TYR A 91 0.43 -1.09 -10.24
CA TYR A 91 -0.22 -0.50 -11.41
C TYR A 91 0.61 -0.63 -12.70
N SER A 92 1.80 -1.19 -12.61
CA SER A 92 2.69 -1.40 -13.76
C SER A 92 3.43 -2.71 -13.58
N PRO A 93 2.71 -3.85 -13.49
CA PRO A 93 3.30 -5.14 -13.14
C PRO A 93 4.26 -5.69 -14.20
N HIS A 94 4.26 -5.11 -15.39
CA HIS A 94 5.17 -5.49 -16.48
C HIS A 94 6.50 -4.72 -16.46
N PHE A 95 6.68 -3.79 -15.53
CA PHE A 95 7.90 -3.04 -15.36
C PHE A 95 8.28 -2.97 -13.87
N ASP A 96 9.21 -3.80 -13.48
CA ASP A 96 9.68 -4.03 -12.11
C ASP A 96 10.37 -2.82 -11.45
N LYS A 97 10.75 -1.81 -12.24
CA LYS A 97 11.39 -0.55 -11.79
C LYS A 97 10.46 0.65 -11.76
N ASN A 98 9.17 0.43 -11.93
CA ASN A 98 8.20 1.52 -11.85
C ASN A 98 8.01 1.99 -10.40
N ARG A 99 7.69 3.27 -10.24
CA ARG A 99 7.61 3.93 -8.92
C ARG A 99 6.24 4.56 -8.71
N SER A 100 5.29 3.75 -8.24
CA SER A 100 4.01 4.25 -7.76
C SER A 100 4.11 4.53 -6.27
N VAL A 101 4.01 5.79 -5.87
CA VAL A 101 4.08 6.20 -4.46
C VAL A 101 2.87 5.70 -3.70
N ARG A 102 3.13 5.12 -2.54
CA ARG A 102 2.14 4.65 -1.59
C ARG A 102 2.42 5.16 -0.20
N VAL A 103 1.42 5.08 0.65
CA VAL A 103 1.54 5.41 2.07
C VAL A 103 0.66 4.48 2.90
N ASP A 104 1.25 3.93 3.97
CA ASP A 104 0.53 3.19 4.98
C ASP A 104 0.92 3.67 6.39
N SER A 105 0.04 3.43 7.37
CA SER A 105 0.33 3.75 8.76
C SER A 105 1.42 2.84 9.29
N LEU A 106 2.37 3.43 10.00
CA LEU A 106 3.43 2.73 10.70
C LEU A 106 3.12 2.68 12.19
N PHE A 107 3.32 1.54 12.81
CA PHE A 107 3.11 1.33 14.24
C PHE A 107 4.34 0.69 14.87
N PHE A 108 4.50 0.93 16.18
CA PHE A 108 5.57 0.36 16.98
C PHE A 108 5.02 -0.61 18.03
N ASN A 109 5.82 -1.57 18.40
CA ASN A 109 5.59 -2.41 19.55
C ASN A 109 5.98 -1.68 20.84
N ALA A 110 5.64 -2.24 22.00
CA ALA A 110 5.98 -1.64 23.29
C ALA A 110 7.51 -1.54 23.56
N ASP A 111 8.29 -2.39 22.90
CA ASP A 111 9.76 -2.39 22.96
C ASP A 111 10.41 -1.42 21.94
N GLY A 112 9.62 -0.63 21.24
CA GLY A 112 10.07 0.30 20.22
C GLY A 112 10.33 -0.33 18.84
N THR A 113 10.25 -1.64 18.67
CA THR A 113 10.41 -2.26 17.36
C THR A 113 9.27 -1.91 16.41
N ILE A 114 9.56 -1.82 15.11
CA ILE A 114 8.56 -1.51 14.09
C ILE A 114 7.67 -2.74 13.87
N ARG A 115 6.35 -2.52 13.89
CA ARG A 115 5.37 -3.53 13.48
C ARG A 115 5.37 -3.65 11.97
N LYS A 116 5.43 -4.89 11.46
CA LYS A 116 5.44 -5.16 10.03
C LYS A 116 4.25 -4.52 9.31
N VAL A 117 4.53 -3.78 8.26
CA VAL A 117 3.53 -3.11 7.43
C VAL A 117 3.04 -4.05 6.33
N ILE A 118 1.73 -4.16 6.20
CA ILE A 118 1.09 -4.85 5.07
C ILE A 118 0.66 -3.76 4.08
N PRO A 119 1.25 -3.72 2.88
CA PRO A 119 0.94 -2.72 1.87
C PRO A 119 -0.53 -2.69 1.50
N THR A 120 -1.09 -1.49 1.33
CA THR A 120 -2.45 -1.31 0.85
C THR A 120 -2.52 -0.42 -0.38
N LEU A 121 -3.42 -0.73 -1.31
CA LEU A 121 -3.71 0.15 -2.47
C LEU A 121 -4.50 1.39 -2.05
N ARG A 122 -5.29 1.26 -1.01
CA ARG A 122 -6.10 2.34 -0.49
C ARG A 122 -5.28 3.45 0.15
N GLY A 123 -4.21 3.09 0.86
CA GLY A 123 -3.45 4.02 1.69
C GLY A 123 -4.16 4.39 3.00
N VAL A 124 -3.86 5.57 3.53
CA VAL A 124 -4.27 6.03 4.87
C VAL A 124 -5.47 6.99 4.84
N GLY A 125 -5.97 7.33 6.02
CA GLY A 125 -7.04 8.29 6.23
C GLY A 125 -8.45 7.70 6.15
N ILE A 126 -9.45 8.57 6.30
CA ILE A 126 -10.87 8.27 6.16
C ILE A 126 -11.33 8.80 4.80
N THR A 127 -12.11 8.02 4.07
CA THR A 127 -12.68 8.42 2.79
C THR A 127 -14.13 8.82 2.99
N ASP A 128 -14.48 10.06 2.65
CA ASP A 128 -15.87 10.49 2.66
C ASP A 128 -16.64 9.78 1.54
N ALA A 129 -17.73 9.08 1.91
CA ALA A 129 -18.58 8.33 0.97
C ALA A 129 -19.27 9.22 -0.07
N ARG A 130 -19.36 10.54 0.18
CA ARG A 130 -19.96 11.53 -0.74
C ARG A 130 -19.00 12.00 -1.82
N THR A 131 -17.73 11.63 -1.72
CA THR A 131 -16.71 11.93 -2.71
C THR A 131 -16.57 10.83 -3.74
N ARG A 132 -15.89 11.13 -4.84
CA ARG A 132 -15.54 10.10 -5.82
C ARG A 132 -14.49 9.14 -5.24
N ILE A 133 -14.90 7.90 -4.99
CA ILE A 133 -14.00 6.82 -4.60
C ILE A 133 -13.48 6.13 -5.87
N ARG A 134 -12.17 6.13 -6.04
CA ARG A 134 -11.55 5.45 -7.20
C ARG A 134 -11.65 3.95 -7.02
N ILE A 135 -12.15 3.26 -8.03
CA ILE A 135 -12.41 1.81 -7.98
C ILE A 135 -11.14 0.96 -7.77
N ASP A 136 -9.99 1.49 -8.18
CA ASP A 136 -8.68 0.87 -8.03
C ASP A 136 -8.06 1.03 -6.62
N ARG A 137 -8.65 1.84 -5.73
CA ARG A 137 -8.15 2.13 -4.39
C ARG A 137 -8.82 1.29 -3.31
N TYR A 138 -8.95 0.01 -3.54
CA TYR A 138 -9.53 -0.92 -2.57
C TYR A 138 -8.56 -1.28 -1.44
N SER A 139 -9.09 -1.72 -0.32
CA SER A 139 -8.32 -2.21 0.84
C SER A 139 -8.01 -3.71 0.72
N SER A 140 -8.91 -4.47 0.13
CA SER A 140 -8.74 -5.90 -0.12
C SER A 140 -9.64 -6.37 -1.28
N ILE A 141 -9.27 -7.49 -1.87
CA ILE A 141 -9.97 -8.12 -3.00
C ILE A 141 -10.15 -9.62 -2.74
N SER A 142 -11.05 -10.25 -3.49
CA SER A 142 -11.14 -11.70 -3.52
C SER A 142 -9.83 -12.33 -4.00
N PRO A 143 -9.46 -13.53 -3.52
CA PRO A 143 -8.21 -14.21 -3.89
C PRO A 143 -8.08 -14.48 -5.40
N ALA A 144 -9.19 -14.46 -6.14
CA ALA A 144 -9.22 -14.63 -7.57
C ALA A 144 -10.37 -13.87 -8.22
N GLY A 145 -10.21 -13.51 -9.47
CA GLY A 145 -11.27 -12.92 -10.29
C GLY A 145 -11.39 -11.39 -10.19
N VAL A 146 -10.43 -10.72 -9.59
CA VAL A 146 -10.30 -9.26 -9.65
C VAL A 146 -8.90 -8.93 -10.16
N SER A 147 -8.82 -8.00 -11.09
CA SER A 147 -7.57 -7.45 -11.60
C SER A 147 -7.70 -5.96 -11.93
N ILE A 148 -6.57 -5.27 -12.03
CA ILE A 148 -6.48 -3.86 -12.44
C ILE A 148 -5.87 -3.79 -13.82
N ALA A 149 -6.37 -2.88 -14.66
CA ALA A 149 -5.77 -2.54 -15.94
C ALA A 149 -5.96 -1.03 -16.21
N PHE A 150 -5.24 -0.48 -17.17
CA PHE A 150 -5.53 0.87 -17.64
C PHE A 150 -6.95 0.97 -18.17
N LEU A 151 -7.60 2.11 -17.92
CA LEU A 151 -8.91 2.37 -18.49
C LEU A 151 -8.87 2.34 -20.02
N ASP A 152 -7.78 2.86 -20.57
CA ASP A 152 -7.47 2.90 -22.01
C ASP A 152 -5.97 2.58 -22.16
N GLU A 153 -5.65 1.50 -22.84
CA GLU A 153 -4.25 1.06 -23.06
C GLU A 153 -3.45 2.04 -23.93
N ALA A 154 -4.13 2.79 -24.82
CA ALA A 154 -3.50 3.81 -25.65
C ALA A 154 -3.25 5.12 -24.89
N GLU A 155 -3.96 5.35 -23.82
CA GLU A 155 -3.88 6.57 -23.01
C GLU A 155 -3.86 6.25 -21.51
N PRO A 156 -2.72 5.77 -20.95
CA PRO A 156 -2.62 5.31 -19.55
C PRO A 156 -3.01 6.37 -18.52
N PHE A 157 -2.84 7.66 -18.82
CA PHE A 157 -3.20 8.76 -17.92
C PHE A 157 -4.71 9.00 -17.78
N LYS A 158 -5.56 8.34 -18.57
CA LYS A 158 -7.02 8.35 -18.35
C LYS A 158 -7.43 7.66 -17.05
N GLY A 159 -6.55 6.84 -16.46
CA GLY A 159 -6.75 6.18 -15.18
C GLY A 159 -6.91 4.67 -15.31
N TRP A 160 -7.56 4.10 -14.29
CA TRP A 160 -7.61 2.66 -14.08
C TRP A 160 -9.04 2.12 -14.11
N LYS A 161 -9.18 0.85 -14.46
CA LYS A 161 -10.38 0.05 -14.32
C LYS A 161 -10.11 -1.18 -13.47
N THR A 162 -11.11 -1.60 -12.73
CA THR A 162 -11.11 -2.90 -12.05
C THR A 162 -11.96 -3.87 -12.85
N ILE A 163 -11.41 -5.04 -13.12
CA ILE A 163 -12.03 -6.10 -13.92
C ILE A 163 -12.49 -7.20 -12.97
N PHE A 164 -13.77 -7.56 -13.04
CA PHE A 164 -14.34 -8.71 -12.35
C PHE A 164 -14.48 -9.87 -13.32
N GLY A 165 -13.54 -10.80 -13.27
CA GLY A 165 -13.44 -11.94 -14.20
C GLY A 165 -14.14 -13.23 -13.72
N LYS A 166 -14.71 -13.25 -12.51
CA LYS A 166 -15.39 -14.41 -11.95
C LYS A 166 -16.65 -14.03 -11.18
N LYS A 167 -17.61 -14.96 -11.15
CA LYS A 167 -18.77 -14.86 -10.28
C LYS A 167 -18.33 -14.79 -8.80
N ASN A 168 -19.02 -13.99 -8.01
CA ASN A 168 -18.74 -13.75 -6.58
C ASN A 168 -17.36 -13.11 -6.29
N ALA A 169 -16.69 -12.59 -7.29
CA ALA A 169 -15.52 -11.74 -7.08
C ALA A 169 -15.93 -10.44 -6.38
N TRP A 170 -15.11 -9.96 -5.47
CA TRP A 170 -15.42 -8.80 -4.64
C TRP A 170 -14.19 -7.94 -4.41
N LEU A 171 -14.43 -6.67 -4.10
CA LEU A 171 -13.45 -5.77 -3.53
C LEU A 171 -14.06 -5.02 -2.34
N GLN A 172 -13.22 -4.59 -1.42
CA GLN A 172 -13.61 -3.95 -0.18
C GLN A 172 -12.86 -2.65 0.04
N TYR A 173 -13.58 -1.65 0.49
CA TYR A 173 -13.04 -0.36 0.93
C TYR A 173 -13.24 -0.23 2.43
N ASN A 174 -12.15 -0.10 3.19
CA ASN A 174 -12.20 0.14 4.63
C ASN A 174 -12.25 1.65 4.92
N LYS A 175 -12.70 2.02 6.10
CA LYS A 175 -12.73 3.42 6.58
C LYS A 175 -13.42 4.37 5.61
N VAL A 176 -14.54 3.95 5.04
CA VAL A 176 -15.44 4.84 4.32
C VAL A 176 -16.44 5.41 5.31
N ASP A 177 -16.43 6.74 5.44
CA ASP A 177 -17.33 7.46 6.33
C ASP A 177 -18.59 7.90 5.57
N PHE A 178 -19.72 7.40 5.98
CA PHE A 178 -21.03 7.78 5.43
C PHE A 178 -21.62 9.00 6.13
N GLY A 179 -20.98 9.49 7.21
CA GLY A 179 -21.48 10.58 8.04
C GLY A 179 -22.80 10.27 8.74
N ASN A 180 -23.48 11.31 9.20
CA ASN A 180 -24.75 11.19 9.92
C ASN A 180 -25.99 11.28 9.02
N GLU A 181 -25.82 11.67 7.76
CA GLU A 181 -26.91 11.82 6.82
C GLU A 181 -27.11 10.52 6.01
N LYS A 182 -28.34 10.23 5.69
CA LYS A 182 -28.68 9.05 4.88
C LYS A 182 -28.13 9.20 3.45
N VAL A 183 -27.28 8.29 3.03
CA VAL A 183 -26.85 8.17 1.64
C VAL A 183 -27.97 7.46 0.87
N GLN A 184 -28.48 8.12 -0.17
CA GLN A 184 -29.63 7.65 -0.94
C GLN A 184 -29.26 7.02 -2.28
N GLU A 185 -28.10 7.37 -2.83
CA GLU A 185 -27.69 6.99 -4.16
C GLU A 185 -26.22 6.51 -4.19
N LEU A 186 -25.95 5.49 -5.00
CA LEU A 186 -24.62 5.06 -5.38
C LEU A 186 -24.54 5.07 -6.92
N VAL A 187 -23.62 5.86 -7.45
CA VAL A 187 -23.36 5.92 -8.89
C VAL A 187 -22.12 5.09 -9.21
N VAL A 188 -22.25 4.07 -10.05
CA VAL A 188 -21.14 3.22 -10.51
C VAL A 188 -21.10 3.27 -12.04
N ARG A 189 -19.94 3.65 -12.58
CA ARG A 189 -19.69 3.53 -14.01
C ARG A 189 -19.14 2.13 -14.31
N THR A 190 -19.85 1.38 -15.13
CA THR A 190 -19.50 0.00 -15.44
C THR A 190 -19.84 -0.37 -16.87
N ARG A 191 -19.20 -1.44 -17.37
CA ARG A 191 -19.50 -2.11 -18.62
C ARG A 191 -19.42 -3.63 -18.39
N SER A 192 -20.29 -4.39 -19.03
CA SER A 192 -20.24 -5.85 -18.94
C SER A 192 -20.49 -6.51 -20.29
N LEU A 193 -19.58 -7.37 -20.72
CA LEU A 193 -19.70 -8.17 -21.96
C LEU A 193 -20.74 -9.29 -21.84
N SER A 194 -21.03 -9.75 -20.63
CA SER A 194 -21.94 -10.88 -20.38
C SER A 194 -23.23 -10.49 -19.64
N GLY A 195 -23.33 -9.26 -19.19
CA GLY A 195 -24.31 -8.85 -18.19
C GLY A 195 -23.89 -9.30 -16.78
N GLY A 196 -24.69 -8.98 -15.78
CA GLY A 196 -24.42 -9.40 -14.42
C GLY A 196 -25.21 -8.66 -13.36
N VAL A 197 -24.85 -8.92 -12.10
CA VAL A 197 -25.45 -8.25 -10.93
C VAL A 197 -24.32 -7.76 -10.04
N LEU A 198 -24.34 -6.47 -9.72
CA LEU A 198 -23.47 -5.87 -8.72
C LEU A 198 -24.23 -5.71 -7.41
N GLN A 199 -23.67 -6.21 -6.32
CA GLN A 199 -24.20 -6.00 -4.97
C GLN A 199 -23.25 -5.12 -4.17
N VAL A 200 -23.79 -4.16 -3.46
CA VAL A 200 -23.09 -3.35 -2.47
C VAL A 200 -23.49 -3.78 -1.07
N ARG A 201 -22.52 -3.95 -0.19
CA ARG A 201 -22.70 -4.45 1.17
C ARG A 201 -21.89 -3.60 2.15
N THR A 202 -22.36 -3.44 3.37
CA THR A 202 -21.65 -2.79 4.47
C THR A 202 -20.76 -3.76 5.25
N GLY A 203 -20.11 -4.67 4.56
CA GLY A 203 -19.22 -5.69 5.08
C GLY A 203 -19.35 -6.99 4.32
N LYS A 204 -18.33 -7.82 4.35
CA LYS A 204 -18.21 -9.04 3.54
C LYS A 204 -19.40 -9.99 3.71
N ASN A 205 -19.90 -10.13 4.94
CA ASN A 205 -21.03 -11.01 5.28
C ASN A 205 -22.34 -10.24 5.52
N GLY A 206 -22.34 -8.93 5.27
CA GLY A 206 -23.52 -8.07 5.44
C GLY A 206 -24.59 -8.36 4.39
N LYS A 207 -25.85 -8.01 4.68
CA LYS A 207 -26.90 -8.02 3.66
C LYS A 207 -26.61 -6.97 2.59
N PRO A 208 -27.01 -7.20 1.33
CA PRO A 208 -26.92 -6.16 0.30
C PRO A 208 -27.72 -4.92 0.70
N VAL A 209 -27.07 -3.76 0.65
CA VAL A 209 -27.74 -2.46 0.80
C VAL A 209 -28.18 -1.89 -0.55
N ALA A 210 -27.55 -2.35 -1.63
CA ALA A 210 -27.98 -2.08 -3.00
C ALA A 210 -27.68 -3.28 -3.91
N THR A 211 -28.51 -3.45 -4.92
CA THR A 211 -28.34 -4.46 -5.96
C THR A 211 -28.66 -3.82 -7.31
N VAL A 212 -27.72 -3.89 -8.23
CA VAL A 212 -27.82 -3.28 -9.56
C VAL A 212 -27.66 -4.34 -10.63
N SER A 213 -28.61 -4.44 -11.52
CA SER A 213 -28.48 -5.25 -12.73
C SER A 213 -27.67 -4.50 -13.78
N ILE A 214 -26.62 -5.14 -14.29
CA ILE A 214 -25.76 -4.58 -15.33
C ILE A 214 -26.12 -5.26 -16.64
N PRO A 215 -26.63 -4.52 -17.64
CA PRO A 215 -26.96 -5.09 -18.93
C PRO A 215 -25.67 -5.53 -19.68
N ARG A 216 -25.84 -6.41 -20.63
CA ARG A 216 -24.80 -6.71 -21.61
C ARG A 216 -24.63 -5.50 -22.54
N SER A 217 -23.39 -5.09 -22.78
CA SER A 217 -23.01 -3.92 -23.61
C SER A 217 -21.93 -4.28 -24.61
#